data_b277ae7455bb785f5d4a7cdd2421b53a
#
_entry.id   b277ae7455bb785f5d4a7cdd2421b53a
#
_cell.length_a   1.000
_cell.length_b   1.000
_cell.length_c   1.000
_cell.angle_alpha   90.00
_cell.angle_beta   90.00
_cell.angle_gamma   90.00
#
_symmetry.space_group_name_H-M   'P 1'
#
loop_
_entity.id
_entity.type
_entity.pdbx_description
1 polymer ?
#
loop_
_entity_poly.entity_id
_entity_poly.type
_entity_poly.pdbx_seq_one_letter_code
_entity_poly.pdbx_strand_id
1 'polypeptide(L)'
;MQWLRAAHLVTLGFNTDVGMREDQWEPVTVDNCDKVRGPFYHGTKADLSIGDLLSPGFPSNYDEGRVLNHIYFSSLLEPAIWGAELAVAFATSGERGRIYIIEPTGPFEDDPNLTNKRFPGNPTKSYRTQKPLKVIGVLNDWQGHAEADIHRMVEALQDLKRRGRAIIED
;
A
#
# COMPACT_ATOMS: atom_id res chain seq x y z
N MET A 1 -2.55 1.46 0.92
CA MET A 1 -2.08 0.09 0.64
C MET A 1 -2.64 -1.01 1.55
N GLN A 2 -3.38 -0.71 2.59
CA GLN A 2 -4.06 -1.69 3.47
C GLN A 2 -5.06 -2.64 2.77
N TRP A 3 -5.38 -2.37 1.51
CA TRP A 3 -6.51 -2.96 0.77
C TRP A 3 -6.20 -4.29 0.13
N LEU A 4 -4.94 -4.57 -0.11
CA LEU A 4 -4.54 -5.78 -0.82
C LEU A 4 -4.79 -7.06 0.00
N ARG A 5 -5.08 -6.96 1.29
CA ARG A 5 -5.52 -8.13 2.06
C ARG A 5 -6.88 -8.67 1.58
N ALA A 6 -7.72 -7.78 1.12
CA ALA A 6 -9.02 -8.11 0.57
C ALA A 6 -8.94 -8.60 -0.88
N ALA A 7 -7.94 -8.17 -1.63
CA ALA A 7 -7.62 -8.66 -2.97
C ALA A 7 -7.27 -10.16 -3.03
N HIS A 8 -7.21 -10.83 -1.90
CA HIS A 8 -7.03 -12.29 -1.81
C HIS A 8 -8.05 -13.10 -2.61
N LEU A 9 -9.19 -12.52 -2.92
CA LEU A 9 -10.26 -13.18 -3.65
C LEU A 9 -10.33 -12.79 -5.12
N VAL A 10 -9.68 -11.69 -5.49
CA VAL A 10 -9.62 -11.26 -6.88
C VAL A 10 -8.30 -11.72 -7.45
N THR A 11 -8.35 -12.47 -8.55
CA THR A 11 -7.18 -12.92 -9.30
C THR A 11 -6.49 -11.72 -9.93
N LEU A 12 -5.77 -10.97 -9.13
CA LEU A 12 -4.86 -9.96 -9.65
C LEU A 12 -3.66 -10.71 -10.22
N GLY A 13 -3.47 -10.57 -11.51
CA GLY A 13 -2.30 -11.10 -12.20
C GLY A 13 -1.05 -10.32 -11.81
N PHE A 14 -0.62 -10.46 -10.54
CA PHE A 14 0.76 -10.14 -10.22
C PHE A 14 1.61 -11.16 -10.95
N ASN A 15 2.30 -10.71 -11.96
CA ASN A 15 3.30 -11.53 -12.65
C ASN A 15 4.47 -11.74 -11.68
N THR A 16 4.40 -12.83 -10.90
CA THR A 16 5.42 -13.21 -9.91
C THR A 16 6.52 -14.03 -10.55
N ASP A 17 6.91 -13.68 -11.77
CA ASP A 17 8.00 -14.38 -12.46
C ASP A 17 9.39 -13.85 -12.03
N VAL A 18 9.59 -13.83 -10.72
CA VAL A 18 10.93 -13.82 -10.12
C VAL A 18 10.96 -15.00 -9.16
N GLY A 19 11.46 -16.13 -9.63
CA GLY A 19 11.61 -17.35 -8.86
C GLY A 19 12.56 -17.18 -7.67
N MET A 20 12.09 -16.48 -6.63
CA MET A 20 12.71 -16.57 -5.32
C MET A 20 12.31 -17.90 -4.68
N ARG A 21 13.30 -18.74 -4.41
CA ARG A 21 13.07 -19.96 -3.62
C ARG A 21 12.57 -19.56 -2.24
N GLU A 22 11.58 -20.29 -1.72
CA GLU A 22 10.97 -20.05 -0.39
C GLU A 22 11.98 -20.00 0.77
N ASP A 23 13.15 -20.56 0.58
CA ASP A 23 14.26 -20.66 1.55
C ASP A 23 15.19 -19.44 1.60
N GLN A 24 14.93 -18.39 0.81
CA GLN A 24 15.81 -17.21 0.71
C GLN A 24 15.15 -15.87 1.08
N TRP A 25 13.86 -15.87 1.47
CA TRP A 25 13.22 -14.63 1.91
C TRP A 25 13.52 -14.34 3.38
N GLU A 26 14.16 -13.20 3.65
CA GLU A 26 14.38 -12.67 4.98
C GLU A 26 13.31 -11.60 5.28
N PRO A 27 12.54 -11.72 6.39
CA PRO A 27 11.59 -10.69 6.78
C PRO A 27 12.28 -9.35 7.01
N VAL A 28 11.67 -8.29 6.49
CA VAL A 28 12.10 -6.93 6.81
C VAL A 28 11.48 -6.53 8.15
N THR A 29 12.34 -6.17 9.07
CA THR A 29 12.02 -5.73 10.42
C THR A 29 12.61 -4.36 10.69
N VAL A 30 12.23 -3.73 11.79
CA VAL A 30 12.80 -2.45 12.21
C VAL A 30 14.32 -2.48 12.41
N ASP A 31 14.89 -3.66 12.65
CA ASP A 31 16.33 -3.84 12.91
C ASP A 31 17.17 -4.03 11.66
N ASN A 32 16.55 -4.36 10.51
CA ASN A 32 17.27 -4.66 9.25
C ASN A 32 16.74 -3.91 8.03
N CYS A 33 15.79 -2.98 8.23
CA CYS A 33 15.17 -2.22 7.15
C CYS A 33 16.15 -1.34 6.37
N ASP A 34 17.29 -1.00 6.96
CA ASP A 34 18.38 -0.26 6.32
C ASP A 34 19.01 -1.00 5.13
N LYS A 35 18.82 -2.32 5.05
CA LYS A 35 19.24 -3.14 3.90
C LYS A 35 18.34 -2.94 2.68
N VAL A 36 17.10 -2.48 2.86
CA VAL A 36 16.14 -2.28 1.77
C VAL A 36 16.42 -0.97 1.06
N ARG A 37 16.54 -1.03 -0.26
CA ARG A 37 16.79 0.16 -1.10
C ARG A 37 15.54 0.57 -1.85
N GLY A 38 15.34 1.90 -1.95
CA GLY A 38 14.31 2.48 -2.80
C GLY A 38 14.59 2.33 -4.30
N PRO A 39 13.78 2.95 -5.13
CA PRO A 39 12.80 3.97 -4.75
C PRO A 39 11.63 3.42 -3.96
N PHE A 40 11.02 4.27 -3.14
CA PHE A 40 9.79 3.93 -2.42
C PHE A 40 8.64 4.80 -2.89
N TYR A 41 7.44 4.22 -2.93
CA TYR A 41 6.24 4.85 -3.46
C TYR A 41 5.10 4.82 -2.44
N HIS A 42 4.34 5.92 -2.40
CA HIS A 42 3.11 6.02 -1.63
C HIS A 42 1.98 6.53 -2.51
N GLY A 43 0.91 5.75 -2.61
CA GLY A 43 -0.31 6.12 -3.34
C GLY A 43 -1.37 6.69 -2.41
N THR A 44 -1.93 7.84 -2.75
CA THR A 44 -2.93 8.55 -1.93
C THR A 44 -3.80 9.47 -2.77
N LYS A 45 -4.89 9.98 -2.18
CA LYS A 45 -5.67 11.10 -2.73
C LYS A 45 -5.19 12.47 -2.27
N ALA A 46 -4.33 12.53 -1.24
CA ALA A 46 -3.86 13.79 -0.67
C ALA A 46 -3.00 14.57 -1.67
N ASP A 47 -3.17 15.88 -1.67
CA ASP A 47 -2.35 16.80 -2.45
C ASP A 47 -1.19 17.28 -1.59
N LEU A 48 0.01 16.83 -1.92
CA LEU A 48 1.22 17.04 -1.15
C LEU A 48 2.29 17.69 -2.01
N SER A 49 3.13 18.48 -1.37
CA SER A 49 4.29 19.11 -1.98
C SER A 49 5.59 18.36 -1.66
N ILE A 50 6.60 18.52 -2.50
CA ILE A 50 7.94 18.03 -2.21
C ILE A 50 8.44 18.70 -0.91
N GLY A 51 8.91 17.89 0.02
CA GLY A 51 9.34 18.31 1.35
C GLY A 51 8.30 18.06 2.45
N ASP A 52 7.03 17.81 2.09
CA ASP A 52 6.01 17.48 3.07
C ASP A 52 6.31 16.14 3.79
N LEU A 53 5.83 16.08 5.02
CA LEU A 53 5.93 14.89 5.86
C LEU A 53 4.55 14.25 6.01
N LEU A 54 4.40 13.03 5.52
CA LEU A 54 3.24 12.20 5.81
C LEU A 54 3.44 11.57 7.18
N SER A 55 2.64 11.95 8.15
CA SER A 55 2.69 11.39 9.50
C SER A 55 1.58 10.36 9.72
N PRO A 56 1.79 9.32 10.55
CA PRO A 56 0.71 8.47 11.01
C PRO A 56 -0.33 9.28 11.81
N GLY A 57 -1.48 8.68 12.11
CA GLY A 57 -2.50 9.33 12.93
C GLY A 57 -3.63 9.97 12.14
N PHE A 58 -3.71 9.76 10.83
CA PHE A 58 -4.86 10.19 10.05
C PHE A 58 -5.99 9.16 10.10
N PRO A 59 -7.27 9.62 10.02
CA PRO A 59 -8.41 8.73 9.90
C PRO A 59 -8.24 7.81 8.69
N SER A 60 -8.60 6.55 8.87
CA SER A 60 -8.68 5.62 7.75
C SER A 60 -9.69 6.12 6.72
N ASN A 61 -9.33 6.18 5.45
CA ASN A 61 -10.29 6.46 4.38
C ASN A 61 -11.38 5.39 4.26
N TYR A 62 -11.36 4.35 5.05
CA TYR A 62 -12.07 3.11 4.83
C TYR A 62 -12.77 2.55 6.06
N ASP A 63 -12.38 3.00 7.22
CA ASP A 63 -12.99 2.63 8.49
C ASP A 63 -13.25 3.90 9.27
N GLU A 64 -14.47 4.43 9.13
CA GLU A 64 -14.88 5.66 9.80
C GLU A 64 -14.62 5.53 11.30
N GLY A 65 -13.84 6.45 11.85
CA GLY A 65 -13.51 6.50 13.27
C GLY A 65 -12.23 5.74 13.67
N ARG A 66 -11.56 5.03 12.75
CA ARG A 66 -10.27 4.40 13.02
C ARG A 66 -9.11 5.31 12.64
N VAL A 67 -8.27 5.61 13.60
CA VAL A 67 -6.99 6.28 13.39
C VAL A 67 -5.93 5.22 13.15
N LEU A 68 -5.12 5.42 12.11
CA LEU A 68 -4.04 4.50 11.76
C LEU A 68 -2.75 4.88 12.47
N ASN A 69 -2.12 3.90 13.11
CA ASN A 69 -0.83 4.08 13.78
C ASN A 69 0.36 3.99 12.83
N HIS A 70 0.12 3.47 11.61
CA HIS A 70 1.15 3.27 10.61
C HIS A 70 0.81 3.96 9.29
N ILE A 71 1.87 4.30 8.55
CA ILE A 71 1.80 4.65 7.13
C ILE A 71 2.37 3.49 6.31
N TYR A 72 1.76 3.23 5.17
CA TYR A 72 2.09 2.12 4.29
C TYR A 72 2.69 2.63 2.98
N PHE A 73 3.70 1.94 2.48
CA PHE A 73 4.40 2.28 1.25
C PHE A 73 4.99 1.02 0.61
N SER A 74 5.52 1.12 -0.60
CA SER A 74 6.10 -0.03 -1.31
C SER A 74 7.34 0.39 -2.09
N SER A 75 8.26 -0.55 -2.29
CA SER A 75 9.35 -0.38 -3.27
C SER A 75 8.95 -0.80 -4.70
N LEU A 76 7.72 -1.29 -4.89
CA LEU A 76 7.14 -1.52 -6.21
C LEU A 76 6.07 -0.46 -6.51
N LEU A 77 6.00 -0.05 -7.77
CA LEU A 77 5.03 0.96 -8.21
C LEU A 77 3.59 0.45 -8.19
N GLU A 78 3.38 -0.79 -8.58
CA GLU A 78 2.05 -1.40 -8.71
C GLU A 78 1.19 -1.33 -7.43
N PRO A 79 1.69 -1.67 -6.22
CA PRO A 79 0.92 -1.49 -5.00
C PRO A 79 0.60 -0.02 -4.68
N ALA A 80 1.45 0.91 -5.09
CA ALA A 80 1.18 2.33 -4.92
C ALA A 80 0.09 2.83 -5.89
N ILE A 81 0.04 2.30 -7.11
CA ILE A 81 -1.05 2.58 -8.07
C ILE A 81 -2.39 2.15 -7.46
N TRP A 82 -2.50 0.92 -6.99
CA TRP A 82 -3.70 0.45 -6.29
C TRP A 82 -4.05 1.32 -5.09
N GLY A 83 -3.07 1.72 -4.29
CA GLY A 83 -3.27 2.62 -3.16
C GLY A 83 -3.88 3.96 -3.56
N ALA A 84 -3.38 4.56 -4.63
CA ALA A 84 -3.87 5.83 -5.15
C ALA A 84 -5.30 5.73 -5.70
N GLU A 85 -5.57 4.71 -6.51
CA GLU A 85 -6.88 4.49 -7.15
C GLU A 85 -7.97 4.15 -6.13
N LEU A 86 -7.68 3.27 -5.19
CA LEU A 86 -8.63 2.91 -4.15
C LEU A 86 -8.91 4.07 -3.18
N ALA A 87 -7.90 4.89 -2.86
CA ALA A 87 -8.10 6.08 -2.02
C ALA A 87 -9.10 7.06 -2.64
N VAL A 88 -9.10 7.18 -3.96
CA VAL A 88 -10.05 8.01 -4.71
C VAL A 88 -11.41 7.33 -4.84
N ALA A 89 -11.44 6.06 -5.22
CA ALA A 89 -12.67 5.30 -5.43
C ALA A 89 -13.56 5.27 -4.17
N PHE A 90 -12.95 5.15 -3.00
CA PHE A 90 -13.68 5.19 -1.73
C PHE A 90 -14.05 6.60 -1.27
N ALA A 91 -13.30 7.61 -1.69
CA ALA A 91 -13.62 9.00 -1.34
C ALA A 91 -14.74 9.62 -2.17
N THR A 92 -15.15 8.99 -3.26
CA THR A 92 -16.14 9.51 -4.22
C THR A 92 -15.82 10.94 -4.71
N SER A 93 -14.55 11.34 -4.65
CA SER A 93 -14.11 12.72 -4.94
C SER A 93 -14.01 13.05 -6.42
N GLY A 94 -14.02 12.04 -7.29
CA GLY A 94 -13.85 12.21 -8.75
C GLY A 94 -12.47 12.71 -9.18
N GLU A 95 -11.55 12.93 -8.26
CA GLU A 95 -10.17 13.33 -8.54
C GLU A 95 -9.31 12.11 -8.90
N ARG A 96 -8.19 12.36 -9.59
CA ARG A 96 -7.19 11.31 -9.83
C ARG A 96 -6.34 11.12 -8.58
N GLY A 97 -6.04 9.84 -8.24
CA GLY A 97 -5.08 9.52 -7.20
C GLY A 97 -3.67 10.02 -7.56
N ARG A 98 -2.85 10.20 -6.56
CA ARG A 98 -1.47 10.70 -6.68
C ARG A 98 -0.49 9.67 -6.17
N ILE A 99 0.67 9.60 -6.81
CA ILE A 99 1.77 8.73 -6.39
C ILE A 99 2.98 9.61 -6.09
N TYR A 100 3.49 9.45 -4.89
CA TYR A 100 4.67 10.16 -4.44
C TYR A 100 5.86 9.22 -4.32
N ILE A 101 7.03 9.71 -4.71
CA ILE A 101 8.30 9.11 -4.35
C ILE A 101 8.62 9.61 -2.95
N ILE A 102 8.88 8.69 -2.03
CA ILE A 102 9.04 9.02 -0.62
C ILE A 102 10.35 8.46 -0.06
N GLU A 103 10.78 9.04 1.03
CA GLU A 103 11.90 8.59 1.85
C GLU A 103 11.41 8.34 3.28
N PRO A 104 11.57 7.11 3.82
CA PRO A 104 11.28 6.86 5.22
C PRO A 104 12.23 7.65 6.13
N THR A 105 11.68 8.32 7.15
CA THR A 105 12.50 9.08 8.11
C THR A 105 12.93 8.27 9.33
N GLY A 106 12.56 6.99 9.38
CA GLY A 106 12.90 6.08 10.47
C GLY A 106 12.65 4.63 10.09
N PRO A 107 12.76 3.73 11.08
CA PRO A 107 12.63 2.31 10.83
C PRO A 107 11.25 1.92 10.31
N PHE A 108 11.23 0.84 9.53
CA PHE A 108 10.01 0.25 8.96
C PHE A 108 10.11 -1.27 8.93
N GLU A 109 9.00 -1.93 8.70
CA GLU A 109 8.90 -3.37 8.63
C GLU A 109 7.98 -3.82 7.50
N ASP A 110 8.00 -5.11 7.16
CA ASP A 110 7.05 -5.70 6.22
C ASP A 110 5.61 -5.42 6.64
N ASP A 111 4.76 -5.07 5.67
CA ASP A 111 3.33 -4.91 5.92
C ASP A 111 2.69 -6.27 6.25
N PRO A 112 2.23 -6.50 7.49
CA PRO A 112 1.65 -7.78 7.88
C PRO A 112 0.32 -8.06 7.16
N ASN A 113 -0.29 -7.04 6.58
CA ASN A 113 -1.53 -7.22 5.82
C ASN A 113 -1.30 -7.89 4.46
N LEU A 114 -0.06 -7.87 3.96
CA LEU A 114 0.31 -8.39 2.64
C LEU A 114 1.35 -9.51 2.71
N THR A 115 2.15 -9.54 3.76
CA THR A 115 3.22 -10.53 3.95
C THR A 115 2.65 -11.87 4.39
N ASN A 116 3.15 -12.97 3.80
CA ASN A 116 2.74 -14.35 4.12
C ASN A 116 1.22 -14.58 4.07
N LYS A 117 0.52 -13.94 3.12
CA LYS A 117 -0.93 -14.14 2.96
C LYS A 117 -1.24 -15.19 1.88
N ARG A 118 -1.23 -14.81 0.61
CA ARG A 118 -1.48 -15.74 -0.50
C ARG A 118 -0.23 -16.52 -0.90
N PHE A 119 0.91 -15.86 -0.83
CA PHE A 119 2.22 -16.42 -1.16
C PHE A 119 3.17 -16.20 0.01
N PRO A 120 4.18 -17.08 0.18
CA PRO A 120 5.24 -16.86 1.14
C PRO A 120 5.98 -15.54 0.88
N GLY A 121 6.42 -14.89 1.95
CA GLY A 121 7.20 -13.66 1.86
C GLY A 121 6.36 -12.41 1.63
N ASN A 122 7.02 -11.37 1.13
CA ASN A 122 6.43 -10.07 0.80
C ASN A 122 6.54 -9.79 -0.71
N PRO A 123 5.70 -10.43 -1.55
CA PRO A 123 5.78 -10.31 -3.01
C PRO A 123 5.46 -8.89 -3.50
N THR A 124 4.70 -8.13 -2.76
CA THR A 124 4.34 -6.74 -3.09
C THR A 124 5.39 -5.73 -2.64
N LYS A 125 6.42 -6.18 -1.92
CA LYS A 125 7.42 -5.30 -1.30
C LYS A 125 6.79 -4.11 -0.59
N SER A 126 5.74 -4.38 0.16
CA SER A 126 4.98 -3.40 0.93
C SER A 126 5.46 -3.37 2.37
N TYR A 127 5.58 -2.17 2.88
CA TYR A 127 6.12 -1.91 4.21
C TYR A 127 5.20 -0.98 4.98
N ARG A 128 5.36 -0.95 6.30
CA ARG A 128 4.70 0.01 7.19
C ARG A 128 5.70 0.66 8.15
N THR A 129 5.40 1.88 8.57
CA THR A 129 6.20 2.61 9.55
C THR A 129 5.32 3.46 10.45
N GLN A 130 5.78 3.68 11.68
CA GLN A 130 5.21 4.67 12.61
C GLN A 130 5.91 6.03 12.52
N LYS A 131 6.93 6.14 11.69
CA LYS A 131 7.66 7.39 11.47
C LYS A 131 7.15 8.10 10.22
N PRO A 132 7.30 9.41 10.13
CA PRO A 132 6.89 10.13 8.93
C PRO A 132 7.61 9.64 7.66
N LEU A 133 6.92 9.76 6.54
CA LEU A 133 7.50 9.60 5.21
C LEU A 133 7.70 10.99 4.61
N LYS A 134 8.89 11.30 4.14
CA LYS A 134 9.18 12.56 3.46
C LYS A 134 8.89 12.44 1.98
N VAL A 135 8.12 13.35 1.43
CA VAL A 135 7.89 13.46 -0.01
C VAL A 135 9.14 14.04 -0.67
N ILE A 136 9.77 13.27 -1.57
CA ILE A 136 10.95 13.69 -2.31
C ILE A 136 10.71 13.84 -3.81
N GLY A 137 9.55 13.41 -4.30
CA GLY A 137 9.16 13.56 -5.70
C GLY A 137 7.70 13.20 -5.92
N VAL A 138 7.21 13.58 -7.10
CA VAL A 138 5.84 13.27 -7.57
C VAL A 138 5.97 12.45 -8.85
N LEU A 139 5.27 11.32 -8.92
CA LEU A 139 5.20 10.53 -10.14
C LEU A 139 3.93 10.92 -10.91
N ASN A 140 4.10 11.70 -11.98
CA ASN A 140 2.98 12.19 -12.78
C ASN A 140 2.61 11.25 -13.93
N ASP A 141 3.60 10.54 -14.48
CA ASP A 141 3.42 9.64 -15.61
C ASP A 141 3.34 8.19 -15.13
N TRP A 142 2.11 7.75 -14.87
CA TRP A 142 1.81 6.37 -14.51
C TRP A 142 0.50 5.93 -15.12
N GLN A 143 0.45 4.67 -15.51
CA GLN A 143 -0.75 4.05 -16.07
C GLN A 143 -1.56 3.39 -14.96
N GLY A 144 -2.81 3.77 -14.85
CA GLY A 144 -3.77 3.15 -13.94
C GLY A 144 -4.35 1.85 -14.49
N HIS A 145 -5.09 1.16 -13.62
CA HIS A 145 -5.86 -0.02 -13.99
C HIS A 145 -7.10 0.35 -14.82
N ALA A 146 -7.64 -0.64 -15.52
CA ALA A 146 -8.93 -0.44 -16.17
C ALA A 146 -10.02 -0.19 -15.13
N GLU A 147 -10.96 0.69 -15.44
CA GLU A 147 -12.07 1.05 -14.54
C GLU A 147 -12.83 -0.18 -14.03
N ALA A 148 -13.02 -1.18 -14.91
CA ALA A 148 -13.66 -2.44 -14.54
C ALA A 148 -12.88 -3.23 -13.49
N ASP A 149 -11.55 -3.14 -13.48
CA ASP A 149 -10.70 -3.80 -12.48
C ASP A 149 -10.81 -3.10 -11.13
N ILE A 150 -10.77 -1.77 -11.15
CA ILE A 150 -10.95 -0.94 -9.95
C ILE A 150 -12.32 -1.21 -9.33
N HIS A 151 -13.37 -1.25 -10.15
CA HIS A 151 -14.74 -1.52 -9.69
C HIS A 151 -14.86 -2.91 -9.04
N ARG A 152 -14.32 -3.94 -9.69
CA ARG A 152 -14.29 -5.30 -9.11
C ARG A 152 -13.55 -5.35 -7.78
N MET A 153 -12.44 -4.62 -7.65
CA MET A 153 -11.68 -4.55 -6.42
C MET A 153 -12.47 -3.88 -5.31
N VAL A 154 -13.10 -2.74 -5.60
CA VAL A 154 -13.95 -2.01 -4.64
C VAL A 154 -15.10 -2.89 -4.13
N GLU A 155 -15.80 -3.59 -5.04
CA GLU A 155 -16.89 -4.50 -4.67
C GLU A 155 -16.41 -5.64 -3.77
N ALA A 156 -15.28 -6.27 -4.11
CA ALA A 156 -14.69 -7.33 -3.31
C ALA A 156 -14.31 -6.85 -1.90
N LEU A 157 -13.76 -5.65 -1.79
CA LEU A 157 -13.38 -5.03 -0.51
C LEU A 157 -14.62 -4.72 0.34
N GLN A 158 -15.65 -4.16 -0.27
CA GLN A 158 -16.91 -3.88 0.41
C GLN A 158 -17.60 -5.17 0.89
N ASP A 159 -17.55 -6.24 0.09
CA ASP A 159 -18.11 -7.54 0.49
C ASP A 159 -17.37 -8.13 1.69
N LEU A 160 -16.05 -8.05 1.71
CA LEU A 160 -15.25 -8.49 2.85
C LEU A 160 -15.55 -7.67 4.11
N LYS A 161 -15.75 -6.37 3.96
CA LYS A 161 -16.15 -5.50 5.09
C LYS A 161 -17.52 -5.93 5.62
N ARG A 162 -18.50 -6.15 4.74
CA ARG A 162 -19.84 -6.62 5.14
C ARG A 162 -19.81 -7.95 5.90
N ARG A 163 -18.91 -8.85 5.52
CA ARG A 163 -18.73 -10.16 6.17
C ARG A 163 -17.88 -10.11 7.44
N GLY A 164 -17.42 -8.95 7.88
CA GLY A 164 -16.54 -8.79 9.04
C GLY A 164 -15.16 -9.45 8.87
N ARG A 165 -14.73 -9.68 7.61
CA ARG A 165 -13.47 -10.35 7.26
C ARG A 165 -12.35 -9.38 6.87
N ALA A 166 -12.65 -8.09 6.75
CA ALA A 166 -11.66 -7.05 6.47
C ALA A 166 -10.93 -6.66 7.78
N ILE A 167 -10.10 -7.58 8.29
CA ILE A 167 -9.29 -7.32 9.48
C ILE A 167 -7.98 -6.68 9.03
N ILE A 168 -7.66 -5.51 9.57
CA ILE A 168 -6.41 -4.79 9.32
C ILE A 168 -5.56 -4.91 10.57
N GLU A 169 -4.34 -5.40 10.36
CA GLU A 169 -3.29 -5.42 11.39
C GLU A 169 -2.54 -4.08 11.33
N ASP A 170 -2.79 -3.23 12.34
CA ASP A 170 -2.18 -1.90 12.45
C ASP A 170 -1.46 -1.72 13.77
#